data_dc1799e93a777e5b669d1c606a7642c6
#
_entry.id   dc1799e93a777e5b669d1c606a7642c6
#
_cell.length_a   1.000
_cell.length_b   1.000
_cell.length_c   1.000
_cell.angle_alpha   90.00
_cell.angle_beta   90.00
_cell.angle_gamma   90.00
#
_symmetry.space_group_name_H-M   'P 1'
#
loop_
_entity.id
_entity.type
_entity.pdbx_description
1 polymer ?
#
loop_
_entity_poly.entity_id
_entity_poly.type
_entity_poly.pdbx_seq_one_letter_code
_entity_poly.pdbx_strand_id
1 'polypeptide(L)'
;MFLFHQVKEGKFIYLYGGTDMEWIRKFTTTAKAVASAARIPLEMVYVGKSNKREQVRKCITSITTENLSYCWQDLTMVWFFWTRLESMLFSKIQLGRGDDDDSMLREIKKLLSYDKEGGWAVLSKGSFVFVNGHSSTVLPTFTEYNLWKDDVPPKGFDIACMDFHSKLHSDSQPCCRFEFPSEVGRIPEKIRCPECLQIMEKYITFGCCHDENAISALY
;
A
#
# COMPACT_ATOMS: atom_id res chain seq x y z
N MET A 1 -3.75 14.60 8.66
CA MET A 1 -2.75 15.67 8.76
C MET A 1 -1.71 15.45 9.86
N PHE A 2 -1.94 14.60 10.84
CA PHE A 2 -1.01 14.38 11.97
C PHE A 2 0.27 13.58 11.64
N LEU A 3 0.25 12.66 10.68
CA LEU A 3 1.44 11.89 10.30
C LEU A 3 2.50 12.71 9.52
N PHE A 4 2.07 13.67 8.71
CA PHE A 4 2.98 14.42 7.85
C PHE A 4 3.72 15.56 8.57
N HIS A 5 3.27 16.00 9.75
CA HIS A 5 3.94 17.09 10.48
C HIS A 5 5.13 16.63 11.34
N GLN A 6 5.29 15.31 11.54
CA GLN A 6 6.44 14.76 12.28
C GLN A 6 7.49 14.11 11.38
N VAL A 7 7.26 14.05 10.08
CA VAL A 7 8.24 13.50 9.14
C VAL A 7 9.34 14.51 8.94
N LYS A 8 10.46 14.32 9.62
CA LYS A 8 11.68 15.10 9.35
C LYS A 8 12.10 14.85 7.90
N GLU A 9 12.47 15.92 7.19
CA GLU A 9 13.06 15.81 5.84
C GLU A 9 14.19 14.77 5.86
N GLY A 10 14.16 13.83 4.89
CA GLY A 10 15.14 12.77 4.77
C GLY A 10 14.82 11.46 5.48
N LYS A 11 13.74 11.37 6.29
CA LYS A 11 13.29 10.07 6.82
C LYS A 11 12.64 9.21 5.75
N PHE A 12 12.95 7.92 5.81
CA PHE A 12 12.25 6.89 5.05
C PHE A 12 11.06 6.39 5.85
N ILE A 13 9.89 6.40 5.22
CA ILE A 13 8.65 5.92 5.84
C ILE A 13 8.09 4.79 4.98
N TYR A 14 7.82 3.66 5.64
CA TYR A 14 7.19 2.51 5.03
C TYR A 14 5.82 2.31 5.64
N LEU A 15 4.77 2.61 4.86
CA LEU A 15 3.40 2.22 5.18
C LEU A 15 3.18 0.82 4.65
N TYR A 16 2.59 -0.05 5.46
CA TYR A 16 2.31 -1.41 5.02
C TYR A 16 1.02 -1.95 5.64
N GLY A 17 0.47 -2.97 5.00
CA GLY A 17 -0.75 -3.63 5.43
C GLY A 17 -0.81 -5.08 4.99
N GLY A 18 -1.93 -5.71 5.30
CA GLY A 18 -2.19 -7.13 5.12
C GLY A 18 -2.53 -7.81 6.44
N THR A 19 -3.00 -9.05 6.38
CA THR A 19 -3.40 -9.83 7.55
C THR A 19 -2.54 -11.07 7.77
N ASP A 20 -1.62 -11.36 6.86
CA ASP A 20 -0.66 -12.44 6.98
C ASP A 20 0.49 -12.05 7.93
N MET A 21 0.45 -12.59 9.14
CA MET A 21 1.46 -12.31 10.17
C MET A 21 2.84 -12.89 9.84
N GLU A 22 2.93 -13.95 9.05
CA GLU A 22 4.22 -14.50 8.61
C GLU A 22 4.92 -13.51 7.68
N TRP A 23 4.17 -13.01 6.69
CA TRP A 23 4.66 -11.97 5.80
C TRP A 23 5.04 -10.70 6.57
N ILE A 24 4.19 -10.24 7.50
CA ILE A 24 4.44 -9.02 8.30
C ILE A 24 5.76 -9.15 9.07
N ARG A 25 5.99 -10.26 9.76
CA ARG A 25 7.24 -10.50 10.50
C ARG A 25 8.45 -10.49 9.57
N LYS A 26 8.36 -11.23 8.47
CA LYS A 26 9.45 -11.33 7.50
C LYS A 26 9.76 -9.97 6.87
N PHE A 27 8.74 -9.24 6.42
CA PHE A 27 8.89 -7.93 5.83
C PHE A 27 9.52 -6.92 6.80
N THR A 28 8.96 -6.79 8.01
CA THR A 28 9.43 -5.81 8.99
C THR A 28 10.86 -6.09 9.44
N THR A 29 11.21 -7.35 9.68
CA THR A 29 12.55 -7.76 10.08
C THR A 29 13.56 -7.51 8.97
N THR A 30 13.24 -7.92 7.74
CA THR A 30 14.14 -7.76 6.59
C THR A 30 14.33 -6.28 6.25
N ALA A 31 13.25 -5.48 6.24
CA ALA A 31 13.32 -4.05 5.96
C ALA A 31 14.20 -3.31 7.00
N LYS A 32 14.08 -3.65 8.29
CA LYS A 32 14.93 -3.09 9.35
C LYS A 32 16.40 -3.48 9.17
N ALA A 33 16.66 -4.74 8.81
CA ALA A 33 18.02 -5.21 8.56
C ALA A 33 18.67 -4.48 7.38
N VAL A 34 17.92 -4.30 6.28
CA VAL A 34 18.38 -3.54 5.10
C VAL A 34 18.60 -2.07 5.45
N ALA A 35 17.67 -1.44 6.18
CA ALA A 35 17.81 -0.05 6.60
C ALA A 35 19.06 0.17 7.47
N SER A 36 19.35 -0.78 8.38
CA SER A 36 20.56 -0.75 9.19
C SER A 36 21.82 -0.91 8.33
N ALA A 37 21.82 -1.85 7.39
CA ALA A 37 22.96 -2.07 6.48
C ALA A 37 23.21 -0.86 5.57
N ALA A 38 22.14 -0.25 5.06
CA ALA A 38 22.20 0.95 4.23
C ALA A 38 22.40 2.25 5.04
N ARG A 39 22.35 2.20 6.36
CA ARG A 39 22.46 3.34 7.29
C ARG A 39 21.44 4.44 7.02
N ILE A 40 20.19 4.04 6.71
CA ILE A 40 19.09 4.98 6.49
C ILE A 40 18.15 5.04 7.71
N PRO A 41 17.62 6.23 8.05
CA PRO A 41 16.64 6.38 9.13
C PRO A 41 15.26 5.89 8.64
N LEU A 42 14.87 4.69 9.06
CA LEU A 42 13.61 4.05 8.68
C LEU A 42 12.57 4.17 9.79
N GLU A 43 11.36 4.53 9.41
CA GLU A 43 10.15 4.41 10.23
C GLU A 43 9.11 3.54 9.50
N MET A 44 8.57 2.54 10.20
CA MET A 44 7.56 1.63 9.63
C MET A 44 6.25 1.78 10.36
N VAL A 45 5.16 1.88 9.61
CA VAL A 45 3.81 2.09 10.15
C VAL A 45 2.83 1.09 9.54
N TYR A 46 2.20 0.29 10.39
CA TYR A 46 1.12 -0.59 9.98
C TYR A 46 -0.19 0.17 9.84
N VAL A 47 -0.81 0.07 8.66
CA VAL A 47 -2.08 0.71 8.31
C VAL A 47 -3.05 -0.29 7.69
N GLY A 48 -3.12 -1.49 8.26
CA GLY A 48 -3.91 -2.59 7.73
C GLY A 48 -5.30 -2.19 7.25
N LYS A 49 -5.68 -2.67 6.07
CA LYS A 49 -7.01 -2.51 5.51
C LYS A 49 -7.73 -3.84 5.57
N SER A 50 -8.79 -3.93 6.33
CA SER A 50 -9.64 -5.12 6.38
C SER A 50 -11.05 -4.74 6.79
N ASN A 51 -12.04 -5.33 6.16
CA ASN A 51 -13.43 -5.29 6.62
C ASN A 51 -13.60 -6.12 7.89
N LYS A 52 -12.70 -7.06 8.14
CA LYS A 52 -12.67 -7.88 9.34
C LYS A 52 -11.88 -7.17 10.44
N ARG A 53 -12.53 -6.23 11.14
CA ARG A 53 -11.93 -5.45 12.25
C ARG A 53 -11.16 -6.32 13.24
N GLU A 54 -11.64 -7.53 13.50
CA GLU A 54 -11.00 -8.48 14.41
C GLU A 54 -9.63 -8.96 13.93
N GLN A 55 -9.46 -9.19 12.63
CA GLN A 55 -8.16 -9.57 12.07
C GLN A 55 -7.14 -8.43 12.19
N VAL A 56 -7.55 -7.20 11.85
CA VAL A 56 -6.68 -6.02 12.03
C VAL A 56 -6.29 -5.85 13.50
N ARG A 57 -7.23 -6.04 14.44
CA ARG A 57 -6.96 -5.97 15.88
C ARG A 57 -5.94 -7.03 16.32
N LYS A 58 -6.06 -8.27 15.83
CA LYS A 58 -5.08 -9.34 16.10
C LYS A 58 -3.69 -8.97 15.55
N CYS A 59 -3.63 -8.46 14.33
CA CYS A 59 -2.36 -7.99 13.75
C CYS A 59 -1.74 -6.88 14.59
N ILE A 60 -2.51 -5.86 14.99
CA ILE A 60 -2.04 -4.77 15.85
C ILE A 60 -1.49 -5.29 17.18
N THR A 61 -2.20 -6.23 17.82
CA THR A 61 -1.73 -6.86 19.06
C THR A 61 -0.39 -7.56 18.86
N SER A 62 -0.27 -8.40 17.82
CA SER A 62 0.99 -9.12 17.55
C SER A 62 2.13 -8.15 17.21
N ILE A 63 1.89 -7.15 16.34
CA ILE A 63 2.88 -6.14 15.96
C ILE A 63 3.40 -5.39 17.18
N THR A 64 2.50 -5.03 18.10
CA THR A 64 2.86 -4.32 19.34
C THR A 64 3.62 -5.22 20.29
N THR A 65 3.14 -6.44 20.53
CA THR A 65 3.76 -7.40 21.45
C THR A 65 5.17 -7.80 20.99
N GLU A 66 5.35 -7.99 19.68
CA GLU A 66 6.62 -8.37 19.06
C GLU A 66 7.52 -7.16 18.72
N ASN A 67 7.04 -5.93 18.97
CA ASN A 67 7.75 -4.67 18.66
C ASN A 67 8.23 -4.59 17.19
N LEU A 68 7.35 -5.02 16.28
CA LEU A 68 7.70 -5.09 14.85
C LEU A 68 7.75 -3.72 14.18
N SER A 69 6.80 -2.84 14.50
CA SER A 69 6.72 -1.48 13.94
C SER A 69 5.77 -0.62 14.77
N TYR A 70 5.65 0.65 14.38
CA TYR A 70 4.57 1.50 14.88
C TYR A 70 3.22 1.06 14.30
N CYS A 71 2.17 1.16 15.09
CA CYS A 71 0.78 1.00 14.66
C CYS A 71 -0.14 1.83 15.57
N TRP A 72 -1.27 2.27 15.02
CA TRP A 72 -2.30 2.89 15.84
C TRP A 72 -3.07 1.84 16.62
N GLN A 73 -3.14 2.02 17.93
CA GLN A 73 -3.94 1.16 18.81
C GLN A 73 -5.44 1.40 18.63
N ASP A 74 -5.82 2.63 18.32
CA ASP A 74 -7.20 3.00 18.01
C ASP A 74 -7.52 2.74 16.54
N LEU A 75 -8.41 1.78 16.29
CA LEU A 75 -8.88 1.44 14.96
C LEU A 75 -9.57 2.62 14.24
N THR A 76 -10.07 3.61 14.99
CA THR A 76 -10.65 4.83 14.43
C THR A 76 -9.61 5.59 13.60
N MET A 77 -8.35 5.61 14.05
CA MET A 77 -7.27 6.26 13.31
C MET A 77 -6.96 5.53 11.99
N VAL A 78 -6.99 4.20 12.00
CA VAL A 78 -6.86 3.38 10.79
C VAL A 78 -8.02 3.65 9.82
N TRP A 79 -9.24 3.71 10.34
CA TRP A 79 -10.43 4.04 9.54
C TRP A 79 -10.33 5.45 8.95
N PHE A 80 -9.93 6.47 9.70
CA PHE A 80 -9.72 7.82 9.20
C PHE A 80 -8.66 7.88 8.09
N PHE A 81 -7.60 7.11 8.20
CA PHE A 81 -6.58 7.03 7.14
C PHE A 81 -7.20 6.59 5.81
N TRP A 82 -7.95 5.49 5.82
CA TRP A 82 -8.58 4.95 4.61
C TRP A 82 -9.67 5.86 4.04
N THR A 83 -10.56 6.36 4.89
CA THR A 83 -11.63 7.30 4.50
C THR A 83 -11.06 8.55 3.85
N ARG A 84 -9.91 9.02 4.32
CA ARG A 84 -9.25 10.17 3.72
C ARG A 84 -8.69 9.89 2.35
N LEU A 85 -8.12 8.72 2.12
CA LEU A 85 -7.66 8.29 0.79
C LEU A 85 -8.82 8.17 -0.18
N GLU A 86 -9.93 7.57 0.24
CA GLU A 86 -11.16 7.48 -0.54
C GLU A 86 -11.70 8.87 -0.88
N SER A 87 -11.76 9.78 0.08
CA SER A 87 -12.18 11.17 -0.15
C SER A 87 -11.26 11.89 -1.15
N MET A 88 -9.96 11.64 -1.10
CA MET A 88 -9.02 12.19 -2.07
C MET A 88 -9.27 11.64 -3.47
N LEU A 89 -9.54 10.33 -3.61
CA LEU A 89 -9.91 9.71 -4.89
C LEU A 89 -11.14 10.40 -5.50
N PHE A 90 -12.23 10.52 -4.73
CA PHE A 90 -13.46 11.14 -5.21
C PHE A 90 -13.29 12.62 -5.57
N SER A 91 -12.54 13.37 -4.76
CA SER A 91 -12.22 14.77 -5.06
C SER A 91 -11.48 14.91 -6.40
N LYS A 92 -10.50 14.03 -6.65
CA LYS A 92 -9.74 14.03 -7.91
C LYS A 92 -10.61 13.65 -9.11
N ILE A 93 -11.48 12.66 -8.97
CA ILE A 93 -12.45 12.26 -10.02
C ILE A 93 -13.41 13.43 -10.35
N GLN A 94 -13.91 14.12 -9.33
CA GLN A 94 -14.82 15.26 -9.51
C GLN A 94 -14.16 16.44 -10.23
N LEU A 95 -12.86 16.64 -10.02
CA LEU A 95 -12.10 17.69 -10.72
C LEU A 95 -11.84 17.38 -12.20
N GLY A 96 -12.26 16.20 -12.69
CA GLY A 96 -12.14 15.80 -14.09
C GLY A 96 -10.68 15.67 -14.58
N ARG A 97 -9.72 15.61 -13.69
CA ARG A 97 -8.31 15.40 -14.05
C ARG A 97 -8.15 13.98 -14.57
N GLY A 98 -7.61 13.84 -15.77
CA GLY A 98 -7.35 12.54 -16.36
C GLY A 98 -6.27 11.78 -15.57
N ASP A 99 -6.36 10.45 -15.60
CA ASP A 99 -5.39 9.56 -14.95
C ASP A 99 -3.95 9.75 -15.47
N ASP A 100 -3.80 10.26 -16.67
CA ASP A 100 -2.51 10.38 -17.35
C ASP A 100 -1.65 11.53 -16.76
N ASP A 101 -2.31 12.55 -16.20
CA ASP A 101 -1.64 13.76 -15.73
C ASP A 101 -1.48 13.85 -14.20
N ASP A 102 -2.06 12.93 -13.43
CA ASP A 102 -2.05 12.99 -11.98
C ASP A 102 -1.40 11.74 -11.34
N SER A 103 -0.10 11.84 -11.09
CA SER A 103 0.67 10.77 -10.44
C SER A 103 0.13 10.42 -9.05
N MET A 104 -0.38 11.39 -8.30
CA MET A 104 -0.97 11.16 -6.98
C MET A 104 -2.26 10.33 -7.09
N LEU A 105 -3.08 10.58 -8.09
CA LEU A 105 -4.29 9.79 -8.34
C LEU A 105 -3.94 8.34 -8.62
N ARG A 106 -2.89 8.09 -9.39
CA ARG A 106 -2.38 6.75 -9.67
C ARG A 106 -1.94 6.02 -8.39
N GLU A 107 -1.16 6.68 -7.54
CA GLU A 107 -0.70 6.11 -6.27
C GLU A 107 -1.88 5.81 -5.31
N ILE A 108 -2.87 6.69 -5.24
CA ILE A 108 -4.09 6.47 -4.45
C ILE A 108 -4.86 5.25 -4.97
N LYS A 109 -5.03 5.11 -6.29
CA LYS A 109 -5.70 3.96 -6.89
C LYS A 109 -4.97 2.66 -6.60
N LYS A 110 -3.64 2.64 -6.74
CA LYS A 110 -2.83 1.46 -6.38
C LYS A 110 -3.09 1.05 -4.94
N LEU A 111 -2.96 1.99 -4.01
CA LEU A 111 -3.13 1.72 -2.59
C LEU A 111 -4.55 1.21 -2.26
N LEU A 112 -5.58 1.74 -2.91
CA LEU A 112 -6.97 1.32 -2.71
C LEU A 112 -7.29 -0.02 -3.39
N SER A 113 -6.52 -0.43 -4.40
CA SER A 113 -6.71 -1.69 -5.13
C SER A 113 -6.06 -2.90 -4.45
N TYR A 114 -5.19 -2.69 -3.47
CA TYR A 114 -4.52 -3.80 -2.80
C TYR A 114 -5.49 -4.71 -2.08
N ASP A 115 -5.26 -6.02 -2.26
CA ASP A 115 -6.04 -7.06 -1.63
C ASP A 115 -5.97 -6.94 -0.09
N LYS A 116 -7.11 -7.22 0.53
CA LYS A 116 -7.27 -7.15 1.97
C LYS A 116 -6.51 -8.26 2.70
N GLU A 117 -6.21 -9.36 2.03
CA GLU A 117 -5.57 -10.54 2.63
C GLU A 117 -4.05 -10.58 2.40
N GLY A 118 -3.61 -10.18 1.22
CA GLY A 118 -2.20 -10.13 0.88
C GLY A 118 -1.44 -8.97 1.55
N GLY A 119 -0.13 -9.13 1.68
CA GLY A 119 0.73 -8.05 2.13
C GLY A 119 1.00 -7.03 1.02
N TRP A 120 1.21 -5.78 1.40
CA TRP A 120 1.59 -4.70 0.51
C TRP A 120 2.38 -3.64 1.28
N ALA A 121 3.16 -2.83 0.57
CA ALA A 121 3.80 -1.68 1.18
C ALA A 121 3.97 -0.50 0.21
N VAL A 122 3.96 0.70 0.79
CA VAL A 122 4.30 1.96 0.14
C VAL A 122 5.51 2.54 0.84
N LEU A 123 6.56 2.78 0.08
CA LEU A 123 7.84 3.27 0.57
C LEU A 123 8.06 4.69 0.08
N SER A 124 8.35 5.59 1.00
CA SER A 124 8.55 7.00 0.68
C SER A 124 9.76 7.59 1.41
N LYS A 125 10.30 8.66 0.82
CA LYS A 125 11.29 9.53 1.43
C LYS A 125 10.73 10.95 1.40
N GLY A 126 10.32 11.44 2.55
CA GLY A 126 9.50 12.65 2.60
C GLY A 126 8.20 12.48 1.81
N SER A 127 7.94 13.34 0.85
CA SER A 127 6.76 13.29 -0.03
C SER A 127 6.95 12.41 -1.28
N PHE A 128 8.15 11.92 -1.54
CA PHE A 128 8.46 11.11 -2.72
C PHE A 128 8.19 9.63 -2.44
N VAL A 129 7.18 9.06 -3.11
CA VAL A 129 6.90 7.62 -3.12
C VAL A 129 7.78 6.99 -4.19
N PHE A 130 8.66 6.07 -3.79
CA PHE A 130 9.58 5.40 -4.72
C PHE A 130 9.25 3.91 -4.93
N VAL A 131 8.49 3.28 -4.02
CA VAL A 131 7.93 1.93 -4.22
C VAL A 131 6.49 1.92 -3.71
N ASN A 132 5.61 1.32 -4.50
CA ASN A 132 4.23 1.04 -4.13
C ASN A 132 3.85 -0.31 -4.76
N GLY A 133 3.82 -1.37 -3.96
CA GLY A 133 3.72 -2.72 -4.49
C GLY A 133 3.15 -3.76 -3.54
N HIS A 134 2.81 -4.91 -4.13
CA HIS A 134 2.34 -6.10 -3.43
C HIS A 134 3.46 -6.87 -2.74
N SER A 135 3.09 -7.78 -1.86
CA SER A 135 3.99 -8.69 -1.15
C SER A 135 4.94 -9.45 -2.06
N SER A 136 4.45 -9.85 -3.25
CA SER A 136 5.21 -10.62 -4.25
C SER A 136 6.40 -9.87 -4.83
N THR A 137 6.40 -8.55 -4.82
CA THR A 137 7.50 -7.72 -5.32
C THR A 137 8.23 -6.99 -4.20
N VAL A 138 7.50 -6.50 -3.20
CA VAL A 138 8.09 -5.72 -2.11
C VAL A 138 9.02 -6.57 -1.23
N LEU A 139 8.58 -7.76 -0.82
CA LEU A 139 9.42 -8.60 0.02
C LEU A 139 10.70 -9.07 -0.68
N PRO A 140 10.66 -9.58 -1.94
CA PRO A 140 11.87 -9.89 -2.70
C PRO A 140 12.83 -8.71 -2.83
N THR A 141 12.32 -7.48 -3.04
CA THR A 141 13.16 -6.28 -3.10
C THR A 141 14.10 -6.18 -1.89
N PHE A 142 13.61 -6.50 -0.68
CA PHE A 142 14.42 -6.45 0.53
C PHE A 142 15.23 -7.74 0.78
N THR A 143 14.66 -8.91 0.51
CA THR A 143 15.38 -10.18 0.72
C THR A 143 16.57 -10.33 -0.22
N GLU A 144 16.50 -9.72 -1.39
CA GLU A 144 17.55 -9.73 -2.41
C GLU A 144 18.44 -8.48 -2.37
N TYR A 145 18.50 -7.79 -1.24
CA TYR A 145 19.30 -6.57 -1.05
C TYR A 145 20.76 -6.72 -1.53
N ASN A 146 21.34 -7.90 -1.36
CA ASN A 146 22.70 -8.18 -1.80
C ASN A 146 22.93 -8.00 -3.32
N LEU A 147 21.87 -8.09 -4.14
CA LEU A 147 21.96 -7.93 -5.59
C LEU A 147 22.01 -6.46 -6.03
N TRP A 148 21.58 -5.53 -5.18
CA TRP A 148 21.52 -4.12 -5.53
C TRP A 148 22.17 -3.15 -4.52
N LYS A 149 22.74 -3.68 -3.43
CA LYS A 149 23.41 -2.86 -2.40
C LYS A 149 24.54 -1.99 -2.95
N ASP A 150 25.23 -2.46 -3.99
CA ASP A 150 26.34 -1.74 -4.61
C ASP A 150 25.87 -0.56 -5.47
N ASP A 151 24.58 -0.49 -5.82
CA ASP A 151 23.95 0.64 -6.47
C ASP A 151 23.60 1.79 -5.48
N VAL A 152 23.56 1.50 -4.17
CA VAL A 152 23.15 2.47 -3.14
C VAL A 152 24.14 3.65 -3.02
N PRO A 153 25.47 3.46 -2.96
CA PRO A 153 26.40 4.58 -2.83
C PRO A 153 26.34 5.58 -4.00
N PRO A 154 26.29 5.14 -5.29
CA PRO A 154 26.27 6.08 -6.42
C PRO A 154 24.90 6.72 -6.69
N LYS A 155 23.78 6.01 -6.43
CA LYS A 155 22.43 6.46 -6.82
C LYS A 155 21.58 6.98 -5.65
N GLY A 156 21.91 6.59 -4.42
CA GLY A 156 21.04 6.74 -3.26
C GLY A 156 20.11 5.54 -3.09
N PHE A 157 19.68 5.31 -1.85
CA PHE A 157 18.87 4.14 -1.49
C PHE A 157 17.51 4.11 -2.19
N ASP A 158 16.83 5.25 -2.25
CA ASP A 158 15.51 5.41 -2.89
C ASP A 158 15.54 5.01 -4.36
N ILE A 159 16.50 5.52 -5.13
CA ILE A 159 16.63 5.23 -6.55
C ILE A 159 17.07 3.77 -6.79
N ALA A 160 18.07 3.28 -6.06
CA ALA A 160 18.52 1.90 -6.21
C ALA A 160 17.42 0.89 -5.87
N CYS A 161 16.65 1.14 -4.82
CA CYS A 161 15.50 0.33 -4.43
C CYS A 161 14.40 0.36 -5.49
N MET A 162 14.07 1.54 -6.01
CA MET A 162 13.07 1.73 -7.07
C MET A 162 13.47 0.99 -8.35
N ASP A 163 14.72 1.13 -8.78
CA ASP A 163 15.24 0.47 -9.99
C ASP A 163 15.14 -1.06 -9.88
N PHE A 164 15.51 -1.61 -8.72
CA PHE A 164 15.43 -3.05 -8.50
C PHE A 164 13.99 -3.55 -8.40
N HIS A 165 13.13 -2.87 -7.66
CA HIS A 165 11.71 -3.18 -7.56
C HIS A 165 11.02 -3.16 -8.94
N SER A 166 11.35 -2.18 -9.78
CA SER A 166 10.79 -2.06 -11.13
C SER A 166 11.15 -3.25 -12.04
N LYS A 167 12.35 -3.83 -11.90
CA LYS A 167 12.73 -5.06 -12.59
C LYS A 167 11.89 -6.26 -12.17
N LEU A 168 11.62 -6.40 -10.87
CA LEU A 168 10.75 -7.47 -10.35
C LEU A 168 9.29 -7.28 -10.79
N HIS A 169 8.87 -6.02 -10.96
CA HIS A 169 7.50 -5.69 -11.32
C HIS A 169 7.17 -5.97 -12.79
N SER A 170 8.16 -5.88 -13.70
CA SER A 170 7.95 -6.07 -15.14
C SER A 170 7.57 -7.51 -15.53
N ASP A 171 7.89 -8.50 -14.68
CA ASP A 171 7.80 -9.90 -15.05
C ASP A 171 6.51 -10.63 -14.64
N SER A 172 5.60 -10.06 -13.81
CA SER A 172 4.56 -10.90 -13.21
C SER A 172 3.31 -10.26 -12.61
N GLN A 173 2.92 -9.03 -12.93
CA GLN A 173 1.75 -8.46 -12.24
C GLN A 173 0.45 -8.62 -13.04
N PRO A 174 -0.55 -9.34 -12.49
CA PRO A 174 -1.91 -9.28 -13.02
C PRO A 174 -2.48 -7.86 -12.81
N CYS A 175 -3.28 -7.41 -13.79
CA CYS A 175 -4.02 -6.15 -13.65
C CYS A 175 -4.87 -6.15 -12.38
N CYS A 176 -4.95 -5.01 -11.73
CA CYS A 176 -5.67 -4.87 -10.47
C CYS A 176 -7.20 -4.91 -10.67
N ARG A 177 -7.91 -5.40 -9.67
CA ARG A 177 -9.35 -5.21 -9.50
C ARG A 177 -9.56 -4.00 -8.60
N PHE A 178 -10.36 -3.04 -9.05
CA PHE A 178 -10.69 -1.86 -8.28
C PHE A 178 -12.16 -1.88 -7.86
N GLU A 179 -12.41 -1.79 -6.55
CA GLU A 179 -13.75 -1.73 -5.99
C GLU A 179 -14.03 -0.34 -5.44
N PHE A 180 -15.13 0.27 -5.87
CA PHE A 180 -15.58 1.54 -5.31
C PHE A 180 -16.35 1.29 -4.00
N PRO A 181 -16.12 2.12 -2.97
CA PRO A 181 -16.94 2.09 -1.77
C PRO A 181 -18.41 2.30 -2.12
N SER A 182 -19.30 1.50 -1.54
CA SER A 182 -20.73 1.47 -1.89
C SER A 182 -21.51 2.74 -1.53
N GLU A 183 -20.96 3.59 -0.67
CA GLU A 183 -21.72 4.67 -0.03
C GLU A 183 -21.50 6.06 -0.62
N VAL A 184 -20.57 6.24 -1.57
CA VAL A 184 -20.16 7.61 -1.94
C VAL A 184 -20.07 7.82 -3.44
N GLY A 185 -20.96 8.64 -3.95
CA GLY A 185 -20.77 9.39 -5.16
C GLY A 185 -21.06 8.64 -6.46
N ARG A 186 -20.90 9.36 -7.55
CA ARG A 186 -21.14 8.86 -8.90
C ARG A 186 -19.94 8.01 -9.34
N ILE A 187 -20.16 6.72 -9.55
CA ILE A 187 -19.14 5.82 -10.09
C ILE A 187 -18.80 6.30 -11.51
N PRO A 188 -17.54 6.56 -11.84
CA PRO A 188 -17.14 6.97 -13.17
C PRO A 188 -17.43 5.87 -14.19
N GLU A 189 -17.78 6.25 -15.42
CA GLU A 189 -18.05 5.30 -16.51
C GLU A 189 -16.78 4.64 -17.02
N LYS A 190 -15.65 5.29 -16.89
CA LYS A 190 -14.34 4.79 -17.32
C LYS A 190 -13.30 5.10 -16.25
N ILE A 191 -12.45 4.12 -15.99
CA ILE A 191 -11.29 4.26 -15.09
C ILE A 191 -10.11 3.53 -15.73
N ARG A 192 -8.91 4.04 -15.56
CA ARG A 192 -7.69 3.35 -16.03
C ARG A 192 -7.10 2.49 -14.92
N CYS A 193 -6.62 1.32 -15.31
CA CYS A 193 -5.84 0.46 -14.41
C CYS A 193 -4.58 1.19 -13.96
N PRO A 194 -4.29 1.28 -12.65
CA PRO A 194 -3.08 1.96 -12.16
C PRO A 194 -1.79 1.21 -12.50
N GLU A 195 -1.88 -0.06 -12.91
CA GLU A 195 -0.72 -0.88 -13.28
C GLU A 195 -0.41 -0.79 -14.78
N CYS A 196 -1.37 -1.17 -15.65
CA CYS A 196 -1.15 -1.24 -17.09
C CYS A 196 -1.69 -0.03 -17.88
N LEU A 197 -2.35 0.93 -17.23
CA LEU A 197 -2.94 2.14 -17.79
C LEU A 197 -4.06 1.93 -18.83
N GLN A 198 -4.47 0.69 -19.08
CA GLN A 198 -5.59 0.40 -19.95
C GLN A 198 -6.93 0.74 -19.30
N ILE A 199 -7.95 0.99 -20.12
CA ILE A 199 -9.30 1.23 -19.62
C ILE A 199 -9.84 -0.06 -19.01
N MET A 200 -10.31 0.03 -17.75
CA MET A 200 -10.89 -1.10 -17.03
C MET A 200 -12.35 -1.28 -17.46
N GLU A 201 -12.75 -2.54 -17.57
CA GLU A 201 -14.14 -2.89 -17.77
C GLU A 201 -14.93 -2.77 -16.46
N LYS A 202 -16.17 -2.25 -16.58
CA LYS A 202 -17.07 -2.08 -15.45
C LYS A 202 -17.96 -3.31 -15.32
N TYR A 203 -17.83 -4.01 -14.19
CA TYR A 203 -18.69 -5.13 -13.85
C TYR A 203 -19.70 -4.73 -12.78
N ILE A 204 -20.95 -5.19 -12.95
CA ILE A 204 -22.02 -5.08 -11.95
C ILE A 204 -22.27 -6.49 -11.42
N THR A 205 -22.12 -6.70 -10.12
CA THR A 205 -22.34 -7.99 -9.48
C THR A 205 -23.56 -7.90 -8.57
N PHE A 206 -24.47 -8.89 -8.69
CA PHE A 206 -25.60 -9.05 -7.78
C PHE A 206 -25.25 -10.17 -6.79
N GLY A 207 -25.33 -9.87 -5.49
CA GLY A 207 -25.11 -10.85 -4.41
C GLY A 207 -26.43 -11.16 -3.69
N CYS A 208 -26.61 -12.39 -3.25
CA CYS A 208 -27.71 -12.76 -2.37
C CYS A 208 -27.39 -12.35 -0.93
N CYS A 209 -28.32 -11.68 -0.24
CA CYS A 209 -28.12 -11.22 1.13
C CYS A 209 -28.02 -12.37 2.16
N HIS A 210 -28.31 -13.60 1.77
CA HIS A 210 -28.22 -14.79 2.65
C HIS A 210 -26.86 -15.50 2.55
N ASP A 211 -26.01 -15.11 1.64
CA ASP A 211 -24.68 -15.69 1.48
C ASP A 211 -23.65 -14.78 2.16
N GLU A 212 -23.31 -15.10 3.41
CA GLU A 212 -22.31 -14.36 4.19
C GLU A 212 -20.93 -14.33 3.50
N ASN A 213 -20.63 -15.34 2.66
CA ASN A 213 -19.40 -15.37 1.88
C ASN A 213 -19.47 -14.46 0.66
N ALA A 214 -20.65 -14.29 0.04
CA ALA A 214 -20.82 -13.35 -1.07
C ALA A 214 -20.69 -11.89 -0.62
N ILE A 215 -21.18 -11.57 0.58
CA ILE A 215 -21.03 -10.24 1.18
C ILE A 215 -19.57 -9.96 1.54
N SER A 216 -18.83 -10.97 2.03
CA SER A 216 -17.40 -10.84 2.32
C SER A 216 -16.53 -10.63 1.07
N ALA A 217 -17.01 -11.01 -0.11
CA ALA A 217 -16.34 -10.79 -1.38
C ALA A 217 -16.63 -9.40 -1.99
N LEU A 218 -17.65 -8.69 -1.47
CA LEU A 218 -18.06 -7.36 -1.96
C LEU A 218 -17.55 -6.19 -1.10
N TYR A 219 -16.95 -6.50 0.09
CA TYR A 219 -16.44 -5.48 1.03
C TYR A 219 -14.96 -5.67 1.34
#